data_ea0d498d654a34aee95cd44673869939
#
_entry.id   ea0d498d654a34aee95cd44673869939
#
_cell.length_a   1.000
_cell.length_b   1.000
_cell.length_c   1.000
_cell.angle_alpha   90.00
_cell.angle_beta   90.00
_cell.angle_gamma   90.00
#
_symmetry.space_group_name_H-M   'P 1'
#
loop_
_entity.id
_entity.type
_entity.pdbx_description
1 polymer ?
#
loop_
_entity_poly.entity_id
_entity_poly.type
_entity_poly.pdbx_seq_one_letter_code
_entity_poly.pdbx_strand_id
1 'polypeptide(L)'
;MGTNVIRFKVTSQPAIEPVTVQEVKALLRVNWNSDDSYISGLITSAREWVEGKLGRALITQTCQATLSLVGAPVGRISGIVGEIGYPLDLPYAAPLQSVTAVEIEIQIENWHTLTAGQLDQSFGDYLADTDSEPGRVWLSVAAFSEWSPSISYPAPKGALPRFRVTYVAGYGDTADTVPASIKQDIRNAAAWMYDNRGQPLPDNLYTYRNKVVVL
;
A
#
# COMPACT_ATOMS: atom_id res chain seq x y z
N MET A 1 -7.54 -4.75 16.55
CA MET A 1 -6.47 -5.76 16.36
C MET A 1 -5.89 -5.47 15.01
N GLY A 2 -4.60 -5.33 14.88
CA GLY A 2 -4.00 -4.82 13.66
C GLY A 2 -2.66 -5.48 13.37
N THR A 3 -2.29 -5.39 12.12
CA THR A 3 -0.93 -5.69 11.66
C THR A 3 -0.04 -4.52 12.07
N ASN A 4 1.11 -4.80 12.69
CA ASN A 4 2.11 -3.77 12.95
C ASN A 4 3.06 -3.69 11.74
N VAL A 5 3.12 -2.54 11.11
CA VAL A 5 4.06 -2.27 10.02
C VAL A 5 5.41 -1.93 10.64
N ILE A 6 6.40 -2.82 10.46
CA ILE A 6 7.77 -2.62 10.92
C ILE A 6 8.55 -1.77 9.92
N ARG A 7 8.37 -2.05 8.63
CA ARG A 7 9.04 -1.35 7.52
C ARG A 7 8.17 -1.33 6.28
N PHE A 8 8.16 -0.21 5.59
CA PHE A 8 7.52 -0.04 4.29
C PHE A 8 8.49 0.63 3.32
N LYS A 9 8.48 0.19 2.07
CA LYS A 9 9.22 0.83 0.98
C LYS A 9 8.51 0.62 -0.35
N VAL A 10 8.58 1.61 -1.23
CA VAL A 10 8.26 1.46 -2.65
C VAL A 10 9.52 0.93 -3.34
N THR A 11 9.42 -0.21 -3.99
CA THR A 11 10.54 -0.87 -4.68
C THR A 11 10.60 -0.53 -6.17
N SER A 12 9.43 -0.22 -6.76
CA SER A 12 9.34 0.32 -8.12
C SER A 12 8.40 1.52 -8.09
N GLN A 13 8.93 2.69 -8.42
CA GLN A 13 8.17 3.94 -8.49
C GLN A 13 7.17 3.90 -9.66
N PRO A 14 6.09 4.70 -9.62
CA PRO A 14 5.17 4.89 -10.74
C PRO A 14 5.93 5.33 -12.00
N ALA A 15 5.54 4.76 -13.15
CA ALA A 15 6.18 5.10 -14.44
C ALA A 15 5.74 6.48 -14.95
N ILE A 16 4.60 6.98 -14.48
CA ILE A 16 4.01 8.27 -14.87
C ILE A 16 3.46 9.00 -13.65
N GLU A 17 3.22 10.29 -13.81
CA GLU A 17 2.47 11.08 -12.82
C GLU A 17 0.97 11.16 -13.22
N PRO A 18 0.04 11.22 -12.24
CA PRO A 18 -1.40 11.31 -12.52
C PRO A 18 -1.85 12.67 -13.04
N VAL A 19 -0.96 13.68 -13.00
CA VAL A 19 -1.21 15.06 -13.41
C VAL A 19 -0.03 15.55 -14.24
N THR A 20 -0.30 16.31 -15.30
CA THR A 20 0.71 16.87 -16.19
C THR A 20 1.20 18.25 -15.74
N VAL A 21 2.40 18.63 -16.19
CA VAL A 21 2.95 19.99 -15.98
C VAL A 21 2.00 21.04 -16.55
N GLN A 22 1.40 20.79 -17.73
CA GLN A 22 0.48 21.71 -18.37
C GLN A 22 -0.79 21.97 -17.55
N GLU A 23 -1.33 20.95 -16.89
CA GLU A 23 -2.50 21.10 -16.01
C GLU A 23 -2.19 22.00 -14.81
N VAL A 24 -1.01 21.83 -14.20
CA VAL A 24 -0.59 22.67 -13.07
C VAL A 24 -0.27 24.10 -13.53
N LYS A 25 0.41 24.27 -14.69
CA LYS A 25 0.67 25.60 -15.29
C LYS A 25 -0.63 26.35 -15.62
N ALA A 26 -1.65 25.64 -16.13
CA ALA A 26 -2.97 26.23 -16.39
C ALA A 26 -3.62 26.75 -15.10
N LEU A 27 -3.52 26.02 -13.98
CA LEU A 27 -4.02 26.45 -12.68
C LEU A 27 -3.26 27.69 -12.16
N LEU A 28 -1.92 27.69 -12.30
CA LEU A 28 -1.03 28.77 -11.88
C LEU A 28 -1.05 29.98 -12.83
N ARG A 29 -1.67 29.86 -14.04
CA ARG A 29 -1.63 30.86 -15.10
C ARG A 29 -0.20 31.19 -15.58
N VAL A 30 0.70 30.19 -15.54
CA VAL A 30 2.09 30.26 -15.99
C VAL A 30 2.16 29.78 -17.45
N ASN A 31 2.75 30.60 -18.34
CA ASN A 31 2.85 30.28 -19.77
C ASN A 31 4.28 30.13 -20.28
N TRP A 32 5.29 30.37 -19.45
CA TRP A 32 6.72 30.15 -19.77
C TRP A 32 7.17 28.74 -19.36
N ASN A 33 8.27 28.27 -19.98
CA ASN A 33 8.73 26.88 -19.78
C ASN A 33 9.98 26.78 -18.88
N SER A 34 10.50 27.89 -18.37
CA SER A 34 11.68 27.89 -17.50
C SER A 34 11.48 27.07 -16.21
N ASP A 35 10.24 26.97 -15.75
CA ASP A 35 9.88 26.34 -14.50
C ASP A 35 9.33 24.91 -14.65
N ASP A 36 9.27 24.38 -15.88
CA ASP A 36 8.67 23.07 -16.16
C ASP A 36 9.32 21.94 -15.35
N SER A 37 10.64 21.93 -15.24
CA SER A 37 11.36 20.94 -14.43
C SER A 37 11.07 21.08 -12.94
N TYR A 38 10.96 22.32 -12.45
CA TYR A 38 10.60 22.58 -11.05
C TYR A 38 9.18 22.13 -10.75
N ILE A 39 8.21 22.49 -11.62
CA ILE A 39 6.80 22.08 -11.50
C ILE A 39 6.68 20.55 -11.54
N SER A 40 7.44 19.88 -12.42
CA SER A 40 7.46 18.42 -12.47
C SER A 40 7.87 17.80 -11.12
N GLY A 41 8.91 18.32 -10.48
CA GLY A 41 9.31 17.90 -9.13
C GLY A 41 8.24 18.15 -8.07
N LEU A 42 7.51 19.26 -8.18
CA LEU A 42 6.40 19.56 -7.27
C LEU A 42 5.21 18.62 -7.46
N ILE A 43 4.93 18.16 -8.69
CA ILE A 43 3.89 17.17 -8.97
C ILE A 43 4.22 15.86 -8.27
N THR A 44 5.45 15.37 -8.39
CA THR A 44 5.88 14.16 -7.69
C THR A 44 5.72 14.29 -6.16
N SER A 45 6.19 15.42 -5.60
CA SER A 45 6.05 15.68 -4.16
C SER A 45 4.60 15.79 -3.71
N ALA A 46 3.74 16.40 -4.54
CA ALA A 46 2.31 16.52 -4.28
C ALA A 46 1.61 15.14 -4.33
N ARG A 47 1.97 14.28 -5.30
CA ARG A 47 1.46 12.91 -5.39
C ARG A 47 1.83 12.12 -4.12
N GLU A 48 3.10 12.13 -3.73
CA GLU A 48 3.57 11.42 -2.53
C GLU A 48 2.87 11.90 -1.26
N TRP A 49 2.63 13.21 -1.15
CA TRP A 49 1.89 13.77 -0.03
C TRP A 49 0.42 13.30 -0.02
N VAL A 50 -0.26 13.31 -1.17
CA VAL A 50 -1.64 12.85 -1.29
C VAL A 50 -1.74 11.35 -1.01
N GLU A 51 -0.83 10.53 -1.56
CA GLU A 51 -0.74 9.09 -1.26
C GLU A 51 -0.57 8.84 0.25
N GLY A 52 0.30 9.61 0.90
CA GLY A 52 0.51 9.56 2.35
C GLY A 52 -0.74 9.91 3.17
N LYS A 53 -1.50 10.91 2.75
CA LYS A 53 -2.75 11.31 3.41
C LYS A 53 -3.89 10.31 3.21
N LEU A 54 -3.96 9.69 2.04
CA LEU A 54 -5.00 8.72 1.70
C LEU A 54 -4.66 7.29 2.13
N GLY A 55 -3.38 6.99 2.40
CA GLY A 55 -2.90 5.63 2.60
C GLY A 55 -3.09 4.74 1.36
N ARG A 56 -2.96 5.31 0.14
CA ARG A 56 -3.25 4.67 -1.14
C ARG A 56 -2.14 4.90 -2.14
N ALA A 57 -1.83 3.88 -2.95
CA ALA A 57 -1.08 4.03 -4.17
C ALA A 57 -2.00 4.59 -5.28
N LEU A 58 -1.55 5.56 -6.05
CA LEU A 58 -2.37 6.19 -7.10
C LEU A 58 -2.11 5.59 -8.49
N ILE A 59 -0.87 5.56 -8.92
CA ILE A 59 -0.45 4.88 -10.14
C ILE A 59 0.20 3.55 -9.74
N THR A 60 0.12 2.56 -10.61
CA THR A 60 0.72 1.24 -10.38
C THR A 60 2.17 1.37 -9.90
N GLN A 61 2.44 0.81 -8.74
CA GLN A 61 3.77 0.76 -8.13
C GLN A 61 3.96 -0.53 -7.36
N THR A 62 5.20 -0.97 -7.23
CA THR A 62 5.53 -2.15 -6.45
C THR A 62 5.96 -1.74 -5.05
N CYS A 63 5.31 -2.30 -4.06
CA CYS A 63 5.54 -2.04 -2.65
C CYS A 63 6.07 -3.29 -1.95
N GLN A 64 6.85 -3.08 -0.92
CA GLN A 64 7.27 -4.14 0.00
C GLN A 64 7.04 -3.67 1.44
N ALA A 65 6.30 -4.47 2.20
CA ALA A 65 6.06 -4.24 3.61
C ALA A 65 6.64 -5.39 4.45
N THR A 66 7.31 -5.05 5.55
CA THR A 66 7.66 -6.01 6.60
C THR A 66 6.72 -5.79 7.77
N LEU A 67 6.00 -6.82 8.14
CA LEU A 67 4.87 -6.81 9.05
C LEU A 67 5.07 -7.79 10.20
N SER A 68 4.47 -7.50 11.35
CA SER A 68 4.29 -8.49 12.42
C SER A 68 2.83 -8.53 12.84
N LEU A 69 2.36 -9.70 13.26
CA LEU A 69 1.03 -9.84 13.86
C LEU A 69 1.02 -9.22 15.26
N VAL A 70 -0.02 -8.47 15.60
CA VAL A 70 -0.24 -7.94 16.95
C VAL A 70 -1.49 -8.57 17.53
N GLY A 71 -1.31 -9.45 18.52
CA GLY A 71 -2.39 -10.27 19.05
C GLY A 71 -2.85 -11.30 18.00
N ALA A 72 -3.09 -12.53 18.37
CA ALA A 72 -3.56 -13.55 17.43
C ALA A 72 -5.09 -13.40 17.21
N PRO A 73 -5.57 -12.67 16.21
CA PRO A 73 -6.98 -12.68 15.88
C PRO A 73 -7.23 -13.86 14.94
N VAL A 74 -7.99 -14.77 15.46
CA VAL A 74 -8.55 -15.86 14.68
C VAL A 74 -9.77 -15.29 13.95
N GLY A 75 -9.64 -14.99 12.66
CA GLY A 75 -10.74 -14.54 11.79
C GLY A 75 -11.24 -15.69 10.93
N ARG A 76 -12.53 -15.75 10.64
CA ARG A 76 -13.07 -16.65 9.62
C ARG A 76 -13.02 -15.97 8.27
N ILE A 77 -12.48 -16.66 7.27
CA ILE A 77 -12.61 -16.21 5.88
C ILE A 77 -14.00 -16.57 5.40
N SER A 78 -14.78 -15.56 5.01
CA SER A 78 -16.13 -15.78 4.49
C SER A 78 -16.06 -16.57 3.19
N GLY A 79 -16.73 -17.72 3.14
CA GLY A 79 -16.82 -18.58 1.96
C GLY A 79 -15.97 -19.87 2.00
N ILE A 80 -15.05 -20.00 2.95
CA ILE A 80 -14.28 -21.23 3.15
C ILE A 80 -14.74 -21.89 4.43
N VAL A 81 -15.35 -23.06 4.30
CA VAL A 81 -15.90 -23.80 5.43
C VAL A 81 -14.76 -24.38 6.28
N GLY A 82 -14.55 -23.83 7.47
CA GLY A 82 -13.74 -24.46 8.51
C GLY A 82 -12.34 -23.91 8.73
N GLU A 83 -11.81 -23.01 7.89
CA GLU A 83 -10.48 -22.44 8.09
C GLU A 83 -10.52 -21.04 8.69
N ILE A 84 -9.62 -20.81 9.63
CA ILE A 84 -9.38 -19.56 10.31
C ILE A 84 -8.06 -19.05 9.82
N GLY A 85 -8.02 -17.81 9.34
CA GLY A 85 -6.80 -17.19 8.82
C GLY A 85 -6.36 -15.98 9.64
N TYR A 86 -5.11 -15.61 9.49
CA TYR A 86 -4.53 -14.42 10.09
C TYR A 86 -4.42 -13.31 9.04
N PRO A 87 -5.19 -12.20 9.17
CA PRO A 87 -5.11 -11.11 8.21
C PRO A 87 -3.83 -10.31 8.42
N LEU A 88 -3.14 -10.02 7.33
CA LEU A 88 -2.08 -9.02 7.22
C LEU A 88 -2.64 -7.83 6.44
N ASP A 89 -2.91 -6.73 7.12
CA ASP A 89 -3.31 -5.48 6.48
C ASP A 89 -2.08 -4.85 5.81
N LEU A 90 -2.18 -4.58 4.50
CA LEU A 90 -1.08 -4.05 3.71
C LEU A 90 -1.16 -2.52 3.65
N PRO A 91 -0.07 -1.79 3.99
CA PRO A 91 -0.06 -0.35 3.84
C PRO A 91 -0.12 0.05 2.34
N TYR A 92 -0.81 1.13 2.03
CA TYR A 92 -0.96 1.63 0.65
C TYR A 92 -1.59 0.65 -0.35
N ALA A 93 -2.14 -0.47 0.10
CA ALA A 93 -2.75 -1.51 -0.74
C ALA A 93 -4.22 -1.20 -1.07
N ALA A 94 -4.49 0.00 -1.56
CA ALA A 94 -5.81 0.42 -1.99
C ALA A 94 -5.69 1.26 -3.27
N PRO A 95 -6.12 0.73 -4.41
CA PRO A 95 -6.47 -0.67 -4.69
C PRO A 95 -5.25 -1.60 -4.70
N LEU A 96 -5.42 -2.81 -4.18
CA LEU A 96 -4.43 -3.88 -4.33
C LEU A 96 -4.67 -4.59 -5.68
N GLN A 97 -3.64 -4.63 -6.53
CA GLN A 97 -3.74 -5.31 -7.83
C GLN A 97 -3.31 -6.78 -7.74
N SER A 98 -2.18 -7.05 -7.09
CA SER A 98 -1.66 -8.40 -6.92
C SER A 98 -0.66 -8.50 -5.79
N VAL A 99 -0.49 -9.71 -5.26
CA VAL A 99 0.59 -10.06 -4.32
C VAL A 99 1.59 -10.94 -5.07
N THR A 100 2.84 -10.48 -5.14
CA THR A 100 3.91 -11.17 -5.88
C THR A 100 4.68 -12.16 -5.03
N ALA A 101 4.87 -11.86 -3.75
CA ALA A 101 5.55 -12.76 -2.81
C ALA A 101 5.11 -12.49 -1.38
N VAL A 102 4.97 -13.55 -0.62
CA VAL A 102 4.82 -13.52 0.84
C VAL A 102 5.91 -14.40 1.43
N GLU A 103 6.68 -13.86 2.35
CA GLU A 103 7.80 -14.55 2.98
C GLU A 103 7.67 -14.45 4.49
N ILE A 104 8.03 -15.51 5.18
CA ILE A 104 8.15 -15.56 6.65
C ILE A 104 9.61 -15.60 7.05
N GLU A 105 9.97 -14.84 8.06
CA GLU A 105 11.32 -14.88 8.62
C GLU A 105 11.42 -16.02 9.63
N ILE A 106 12.23 -17.03 9.33
CA ILE A 106 12.46 -18.21 10.18
C ILE A 106 13.68 -18.06 11.10
N GLN A 107 14.64 -17.22 10.70
CA GLN A 107 15.80 -16.78 11.49
C GLN A 107 16.11 -15.34 11.08
N ILE A 108 16.94 -14.63 11.84
CA ILE A 108 17.35 -13.27 11.50
C ILE A 108 17.90 -13.24 10.07
N GLU A 109 17.26 -12.41 9.20
CA GLU A 109 17.58 -12.26 7.76
C GLU A 109 17.43 -13.54 6.91
N ASN A 110 16.89 -14.64 7.46
CA ASN A 110 16.58 -15.86 6.72
C ASN A 110 15.08 -15.94 6.45
N TRP A 111 14.70 -15.73 5.19
CA TRP A 111 13.32 -15.64 4.72
C TRP A 111 12.92 -16.89 3.94
N HIS A 112 11.76 -17.43 4.26
CA HIS A 112 11.14 -18.53 3.53
C HIS A 112 9.91 -18.03 2.75
N THR A 113 9.85 -18.37 1.46
CA THR A 113 8.73 -17.97 0.59
C THR A 113 7.54 -18.90 0.82
N LEU A 114 6.38 -18.30 1.05
CA LEU A 114 5.12 -19.00 1.23
C LEU A 114 4.43 -19.24 -0.12
N THR A 115 3.64 -20.31 -0.20
CA THR A 115 2.92 -20.74 -1.40
C THR A 115 1.53 -20.09 -1.43
N ALA A 116 1.17 -19.47 -2.56
CA ALA A 116 -0.16 -18.89 -2.74
C ALA A 116 -1.23 -20.00 -2.84
N GLY A 117 -2.34 -19.84 -2.14
CA GLY A 117 -3.52 -20.67 -2.26
C GLY A 117 -4.51 -20.12 -3.28
N GLN A 118 -5.52 -20.96 -3.60
CA GLN A 118 -6.67 -20.59 -4.42
C GLN A 118 -7.96 -20.81 -3.65
N LEU A 119 -8.94 -19.95 -3.86
CA LEU A 119 -10.22 -19.98 -3.12
C LEU A 119 -11.04 -21.26 -3.30
N ASP A 120 -10.75 -22.03 -4.35
CA ASP A 120 -11.59 -23.16 -4.80
C ASP A 120 -11.00 -24.55 -4.59
N GLN A 121 -9.70 -24.69 -4.34
CA GLN A 121 -9.08 -26.03 -4.36
C GLN A 121 -8.10 -26.36 -3.24
N SER A 122 -7.31 -25.41 -2.80
CA SER A 122 -6.37 -25.60 -1.69
C SER A 122 -6.01 -24.27 -1.08
N PHE A 123 -6.20 -24.17 0.20
CA PHE A 123 -5.70 -23.08 0.98
C PHE A 123 -4.21 -23.26 1.11
N GLY A 124 -3.41 -22.73 0.19
CA GLY A 124 -1.95 -22.71 0.32
C GLY A 124 -1.52 -22.07 1.64
N ASP A 125 -0.32 -21.58 1.72
CA ASP A 125 0.17 -20.89 2.92
C ASP A 125 -0.52 -19.53 3.11
N TYR A 126 -0.94 -18.89 2.03
CA TYR A 126 -1.65 -17.60 2.09
C TYR A 126 -2.66 -17.43 0.95
N LEU A 127 -3.61 -16.52 1.17
CA LEU A 127 -4.57 -16.05 0.19
C LEU A 127 -4.49 -14.52 0.06
N ALA A 128 -4.38 -14.01 -1.16
CA ALA A 128 -4.46 -12.59 -1.45
C ALA A 128 -5.92 -12.16 -1.62
N ASP A 129 -6.35 -11.16 -0.85
CA ASP A 129 -7.66 -10.52 -0.95
C ASP A 129 -7.47 -9.17 -1.63
N THR A 130 -7.72 -9.13 -2.94
CA THR A 130 -7.63 -7.93 -3.78
C THR A 130 -8.94 -7.16 -3.84
N ASP A 131 -10.05 -7.74 -3.39
CA ASP A 131 -11.38 -7.13 -3.46
C ASP A 131 -11.66 -6.22 -2.26
N SER A 132 -10.97 -6.43 -1.14
CA SER A 132 -11.07 -5.57 0.02
C SER A 132 -10.33 -4.25 -0.17
N GLU A 133 -10.81 -3.18 0.46
CA GLU A 133 -10.12 -1.89 0.55
C GLU A 133 -9.88 -1.46 2.01
N PRO A 134 -8.63 -1.41 2.49
CA PRO A 134 -7.40 -1.80 1.80
C PRO A 134 -7.31 -3.30 1.55
N GLY A 135 -6.58 -3.68 0.49
CA GLY A 135 -6.28 -5.07 0.20
C GLY A 135 -5.45 -5.71 1.29
N ARG A 136 -5.56 -7.02 1.46
CA ARG A 136 -4.90 -7.76 2.54
C ARG A 136 -4.45 -9.15 2.11
N VAL A 137 -3.63 -9.77 2.93
CA VAL A 137 -3.21 -11.16 2.79
C VAL A 137 -3.73 -11.94 3.99
N TRP A 138 -4.36 -13.08 3.73
CA TRP A 138 -4.77 -14.03 4.77
C TRP A 138 -3.76 -15.16 4.84
N LEU A 139 -3.16 -15.35 6.02
CA LEU A 139 -2.26 -16.48 6.28
C LEU A 139 -3.08 -17.67 6.76
N SER A 140 -2.80 -18.88 6.24
CA SER A 140 -3.47 -20.08 6.73
C SER A 140 -2.97 -20.47 8.12
N VAL A 141 -3.87 -21.11 8.89
CA VAL A 141 -3.50 -21.63 10.22
C VAL A 141 -2.50 -22.78 10.08
N ALA A 142 -2.65 -23.60 9.04
CA ALA A 142 -1.74 -24.71 8.76
C ALA A 142 -0.31 -24.21 8.53
N ALA A 143 -0.15 -23.24 7.62
CA ALA A 143 1.15 -22.63 7.36
C ALA A 143 1.76 -22.00 8.63
N PHE A 144 0.95 -21.27 9.40
CA PHE A 144 1.43 -20.68 10.64
C PHE A 144 1.88 -21.73 11.65
N SER A 145 1.15 -22.83 11.79
CA SER A 145 1.52 -23.91 12.73
C SER A 145 2.74 -24.71 12.27
N GLU A 146 2.93 -24.88 10.96
CA GLU A 146 4.09 -25.57 10.39
C GLU A 146 5.38 -24.77 10.58
N TRP A 147 5.36 -23.47 10.36
CA TRP A 147 6.54 -22.62 10.42
C TRP A 147 6.84 -22.08 11.81
N SER A 148 5.81 -21.92 12.68
CA SER A 148 5.98 -21.41 14.05
C SER A 148 7.01 -22.19 14.91
N PRO A 149 7.08 -23.53 14.85
CA PRO A 149 8.11 -24.28 15.60
C PRO A 149 9.53 -24.09 15.05
N SER A 150 9.66 -23.77 13.77
CA SER A 150 10.94 -23.60 13.07
C SER A 150 11.54 -22.21 13.28
N ILE A 151 10.75 -21.28 13.83
CA ILE A 151 11.19 -19.91 14.11
C ILE A 151 12.13 -19.94 15.31
N SER A 152 13.42 -20.01 15.03
CA SER A 152 14.49 -19.96 16.03
C SER A 152 15.05 -18.55 16.15
N TYR A 153 14.37 -17.72 16.96
CA TYR A 153 14.91 -16.41 17.30
C TYR A 153 15.55 -16.42 18.69
N PRO A 154 16.61 -15.64 18.90
CA PRO A 154 16.88 -15.07 20.21
C PRO A 154 15.87 -13.92 20.45
N ALA A 155 14.60 -14.17 20.14
CA ALA A 155 13.56 -13.19 20.32
C ALA A 155 13.09 -13.20 21.78
N PRO A 156 12.73 -12.05 22.34
CA PRO A 156 12.07 -12.02 23.65
C PRO A 156 10.86 -12.95 23.63
N LYS A 157 10.58 -13.66 24.72
CA LYS A 157 9.39 -14.52 24.83
C LYS A 157 8.16 -13.73 24.41
N GLY A 158 7.47 -14.21 23.37
CA GLY A 158 6.26 -13.58 22.84
C GLY A 158 6.48 -12.74 21.58
N ALA A 159 7.68 -12.69 21.00
CA ALA A 159 7.88 -12.08 19.68
C ALA A 159 7.16 -12.91 18.61
N LEU A 160 6.34 -12.24 17.85
CA LEU A 160 5.58 -12.83 16.74
C LEU A 160 6.46 -12.86 15.48
N PRO A 161 6.25 -13.83 14.58
CA PRO A 161 7.00 -13.92 13.34
C PRO A 161 6.82 -12.64 12.50
N ARG A 162 7.87 -12.30 11.76
CA ARG A 162 7.84 -11.21 10.79
C ARG A 162 7.52 -11.77 9.41
N PHE A 163 6.70 -11.04 8.68
CA PHE A 163 6.32 -11.35 7.31
C PHE A 163 6.78 -10.24 6.40
N ARG A 164 7.30 -10.61 5.23
CA ARG A 164 7.65 -9.66 4.17
C ARG A 164 6.72 -9.93 3.00
N VAL A 165 5.92 -8.93 2.64
CA VAL A 165 4.96 -9.02 1.53
C VAL A 165 5.41 -8.06 0.45
N THR A 166 5.57 -8.58 -0.78
CA THR A 166 5.80 -7.78 -1.98
C THR A 166 4.54 -7.80 -2.83
N TYR A 167 4.04 -6.64 -3.20
CA TYR A 167 2.76 -6.50 -3.87
C TYR A 167 2.73 -5.31 -4.82
N VAL A 168 1.78 -5.32 -5.74
CA VAL A 168 1.49 -4.25 -6.69
C VAL A 168 0.19 -3.58 -6.29
N ALA A 169 0.21 -2.27 -6.20
CA ALA A 169 -0.95 -1.45 -5.83
C ALA A 169 -1.05 -0.20 -6.71
N GLY A 170 -2.25 0.36 -6.82
CA GLY A 170 -2.58 1.55 -7.59
C GLY A 170 -3.83 1.37 -8.41
N TYR A 171 -4.43 2.47 -8.87
CA TYR A 171 -5.64 2.44 -9.70
C TYR A 171 -5.38 1.90 -11.11
N GLY A 172 -4.13 1.95 -11.59
CA GLY A 172 -3.73 1.48 -12.93
C GLY A 172 -2.51 2.21 -13.47
N ASP A 173 -2.14 1.91 -14.72
CA ASP A 173 -0.90 2.38 -15.35
C ASP A 173 -1.07 3.75 -16.03
N THR A 174 -2.28 4.31 -16.07
CA THR A 174 -2.57 5.58 -16.75
C THR A 174 -3.17 6.60 -15.79
N ALA A 175 -2.97 7.88 -16.09
CA ALA A 175 -3.53 8.99 -15.31
C ALA A 175 -5.07 8.97 -15.27
N ASP A 176 -5.73 8.39 -16.28
CA ASP A 176 -7.19 8.37 -16.37
C ASP A 176 -7.86 7.41 -15.39
N THR A 177 -7.10 6.43 -14.89
CA THR A 177 -7.60 5.49 -13.88
C THR A 177 -7.74 6.13 -12.50
N VAL A 178 -6.99 7.22 -12.24
CA VAL A 178 -7.02 7.93 -10.96
C VAL A 178 -8.27 8.83 -10.89
N PRO A 179 -9.05 8.77 -9.80
CA PRO A 179 -10.23 9.61 -9.62
C PRO A 179 -9.95 11.11 -9.80
N ALA A 180 -10.84 11.81 -10.51
CA ALA A 180 -10.67 13.23 -10.85
C ALA A 180 -10.51 14.13 -9.61
N SER A 181 -11.17 13.79 -8.49
CA SER A 181 -11.02 14.50 -7.21
C SER A 181 -9.60 14.40 -6.66
N ILE A 182 -8.98 13.22 -6.72
CA ILE A 182 -7.60 13.01 -6.28
C ILE A 182 -6.63 13.79 -7.18
N LYS A 183 -6.83 13.76 -8.51
CA LYS A 183 -6.05 14.57 -9.44
C LYS A 183 -6.16 16.07 -9.15
N GLN A 184 -7.35 16.53 -8.75
CA GLN A 184 -7.54 17.94 -8.34
C GLN A 184 -6.76 18.27 -7.06
N ASP A 185 -6.74 17.37 -6.09
CA ASP A 185 -5.97 17.56 -4.85
C ASP A 185 -4.47 17.64 -5.14
N ILE A 186 -3.94 16.81 -6.05
CA ILE A 186 -2.54 16.87 -6.49
C ILE A 186 -2.24 18.21 -7.18
N ARG A 187 -3.11 18.68 -8.09
CA ARG A 187 -2.93 19.99 -8.75
C ARG A 187 -2.91 21.13 -7.75
N ASN A 188 -3.84 21.12 -6.79
CA ASN A 188 -3.92 22.13 -5.75
C ASN A 188 -2.67 22.12 -4.86
N ALA A 189 -2.19 20.92 -4.48
CA ALA A 189 -0.99 20.77 -3.66
C ALA A 189 0.26 21.25 -4.41
N ALA A 190 0.45 20.88 -5.67
CA ALA A 190 1.56 21.33 -6.50
C ALA A 190 1.54 22.85 -6.71
N ALA A 191 0.36 23.42 -6.98
CA ALA A 191 0.21 24.86 -7.12
C ALA A 191 0.50 25.61 -5.81
N TRP A 192 0.01 25.10 -4.69
CA TRP A 192 0.31 25.68 -3.38
C TRP A 192 1.81 25.67 -3.07
N MET A 193 2.50 24.53 -3.34
CA MET A 193 3.96 24.42 -3.17
C MET A 193 4.73 25.41 -4.06
N TYR A 194 4.23 25.67 -5.26
CA TYR A 194 4.83 26.64 -6.20
C TYR A 194 4.76 28.05 -5.65
N ASP A 195 3.58 28.47 -5.16
CA ASP A 195 3.32 29.83 -4.65
C ASP A 195 3.92 30.06 -3.25
N ASN A 196 4.03 28.99 -2.43
CA ASN A 196 4.45 29.07 -1.02
C ASN A 196 5.74 28.28 -0.78
N ARG A 197 6.79 28.59 -1.51
CA ARG A 197 8.10 27.92 -1.45
C ARG A 197 8.63 27.82 -0.03
N GLY A 198 8.93 26.59 0.40
CA GLY A 198 9.49 26.32 1.74
C GLY A 198 8.46 26.29 2.88
N GLN A 199 7.18 26.45 2.58
CA GLN A 199 6.11 26.31 3.58
C GLN A 199 5.52 24.89 3.57
N PRO A 200 5.12 24.33 4.73
CA PRO A 200 4.46 23.03 4.79
C PRO A 200 3.08 23.09 4.16
N LEU A 201 2.66 22.00 3.50
CA LEU A 201 1.29 21.89 2.97
C LEU A 201 0.26 21.93 4.12
N PRO A 202 -0.82 22.72 3.98
CA PRO A 202 -1.88 22.75 4.97
C PRO A 202 -2.73 21.45 4.93
N ASP A 203 -3.12 20.96 6.10
CA ASP A 203 -3.85 19.71 6.23
C ASP A 203 -5.25 19.70 5.57
N ASN A 204 -5.84 20.86 5.33
CA ASN A 204 -7.16 21.02 4.73
C ASN A 204 -7.14 21.18 3.20
N LEU A 205 -5.99 21.02 2.56
CA LEU A 205 -5.84 21.25 1.11
C LEU A 205 -6.47 20.13 0.25
N TYR A 206 -6.65 18.94 0.80
CA TYR A 206 -7.25 17.82 0.06
C TYR A 206 -8.75 17.73 0.31
N THR A 207 -9.51 17.40 -0.75
CA THR A 207 -10.97 17.34 -0.75
C THR A 207 -11.50 15.91 -0.78
N TYR A 208 -10.67 14.97 -1.23
CA TYR A 208 -11.06 13.56 -1.29
C TYR A 208 -11.21 13.00 0.11
N ARG A 209 -12.44 12.52 0.42
CA ARG A 209 -12.72 11.78 1.64
C ARG A 209 -12.99 10.34 1.28
N ASN A 210 -12.25 9.40 1.88
CA ASN A 210 -12.62 7.99 1.85
C ASN A 210 -14.00 7.84 2.47
N LYS A 211 -15.03 7.69 1.64
CA LYS A 211 -16.32 7.18 2.12
C LYS A 211 -16.12 5.68 2.39
N VAL A 212 -15.70 5.33 3.58
CA VAL A 212 -15.93 3.98 4.09
C VAL A 212 -17.44 3.88 4.28
N VAL A 213 -18.11 3.29 3.30
CA VAL A 213 -19.50 2.87 3.50
C VAL A 213 -19.40 1.63 4.37
N VAL A 214 -19.57 1.82 5.68
CA VAL A 214 -19.84 0.71 6.60
C VAL A 214 -21.27 0.29 6.28
N LEU A 215 -21.43 -0.82 5.55
CA LEU A 215 -22.69 -1.52 5.39
C LEU A 215 -22.92 -2.43 6.59
#